data_65644233ac96abe059fef83bfccd58e0
#
_entry.id   65644233ac96abe059fef83bfccd58e0
#
_cell.length_a   1.000
_cell.length_b   1.000
_cell.length_c   1.000
_cell.angle_alpha   90.00
_cell.angle_beta   90.00
_cell.angle_gamma   90.00
#
_symmetry.space_group_name_H-M   'P 1'
#
loop_
_entity.id
_entity.type
_entity.pdbx_description
1 polymer ?
#
loop_
_entity_poly.entity_id
_entity_poly.type
_entity_poly.pdbx_seq_one_letter_code
_entity_poly.pdbx_strand_id
1 'polypeptide(L)'
;MDTPILDFLRQYSEHDWVRFHMPGHKGKGMLGCEKWDITEVYGADALYEADGIIAGSERNAAELFGTQRTCYSTEGSSQCIRAMLYLALNNRPKGNSNVIVAARNVHKTFVYAAALLDIEPVWLWPKSSSSLCGCPMTPAILKETLNKLDAPPAAVYVTSPDYLGEMADMGNLAKVCHDSGTILLVDNAHGAYLKFLPKSLDPLDLGADMCCASAHKTLPVLTGGAYLHISRRLPARYADQAKSALALFGSTSPSYLIMASLDACNSLLAGDYPRRIAEWAGNMDCLKRRLGSRGWKVPQSDPLRLTVRATESMRGTDIAKLLRGGDIECEHADAGYAVLMTTPNNTLEELHRLEKVLGECRSRPAEQELLPIAKAERAMSVREAFFRPHEVIPVSEALGRICGAPAVSCPPAIPIAVSGERIGREAIELFEYYGINEVDVVKSVSYTHLTLPTILR
;
A
#
# COMPACT_ATOMS: atom_id res chain seq x y z
N MET A 1 -22.27 -17.63 -2.94
CA MET A 1 -21.22 -17.85 -1.92
C MET A 1 -21.78 -17.36 -0.61
N ASP A 2 -21.65 -18.15 0.45
CA ASP A 2 -22.18 -17.83 1.77
C ASP A 2 -21.43 -16.66 2.41
N THR A 3 -22.14 -15.94 3.30
CA THR A 3 -21.59 -14.78 4.02
C THR A 3 -21.64 -15.03 5.54
N PRO A 4 -20.80 -15.96 6.05
CA PRO A 4 -20.94 -16.45 7.43
C PRO A 4 -20.83 -15.37 8.49
N ILE A 5 -19.96 -14.35 8.31
CA ILE A 5 -19.84 -13.23 9.25
C ILE A 5 -21.05 -12.31 9.16
N LEU A 6 -21.45 -11.92 7.95
CA LEU A 6 -22.57 -11.02 7.73
C LEU A 6 -23.88 -11.65 8.19
N ASP A 7 -24.09 -12.94 7.91
CA ASP A 7 -25.29 -13.67 8.31
C ASP A 7 -25.38 -13.82 9.82
N PHE A 8 -24.23 -14.08 10.50
CA PHE A 8 -24.17 -14.07 11.96
C PHE A 8 -24.54 -12.70 12.54
N LEU A 9 -23.98 -11.60 12.01
CA LEU A 9 -24.28 -10.26 12.50
C LEU A 9 -25.75 -9.88 12.31
N ARG A 10 -26.37 -10.27 11.18
CA ARG A 10 -27.81 -10.07 10.94
C ARG A 10 -28.64 -10.77 12.00
N GLN A 11 -28.42 -12.08 12.19
CA GLN A 11 -29.14 -12.88 13.19
C GLN A 11 -28.91 -12.33 14.61
N TYR A 12 -27.66 -11.98 14.94
CA TYR A 12 -27.33 -11.42 16.26
C TYR A 12 -28.01 -10.07 16.50
N SER A 13 -28.10 -9.20 15.48
CA SER A 13 -28.69 -7.86 15.59
C SER A 13 -30.23 -7.88 15.69
N GLU A 14 -30.87 -8.94 15.17
CA GLU A 14 -32.33 -9.14 15.21
C GLU A 14 -32.80 -9.73 16.53
N HIS A 15 -31.91 -10.40 17.28
CA HIS A 15 -32.23 -10.98 18.58
C HIS A 15 -32.16 -9.94 19.70
N ASP A 16 -33.10 -9.99 20.62
CA ASP A 16 -33.16 -9.04 21.75
C ASP A 16 -32.21 -9.44 22.88
N TRP A 17 -30.90 -9.33 22.59
CA TRP A 17 -29.85 -9.60 23.56
C TRP A 17 -29.72 -8.50 24.58
N VAL A 18 -29.71 -8.86 25.90
CA VAL A 18 -29.23 -7.98 26.95
C VAL A 18 -27.69 -8.01 26.92
N ARG A 19 -27.06 -6.92 26.48
CA ARG A 19 -25.63 -6.88 26.19
C ARG A 19 -24.82 -6.45 27.42
N PHE A 20 -24.35 -7.41 28.22
CA PHE A 20 -23.39 -7.16 29.33
C PHE A 20 -21.93 -7.35 28.89
N HIS A 21 -21.66 -7.45 27.61
CA HIS A 21 -20.33 -7.53 26.99
C HIS A 21 -19.96 -6.22 26.30
N MET A 22 -18.71 -6.07 25.86
CA MET A 22 -18.26 -4.99 24.98
C MET A 22 -18.92 -5.09 23.60
N PRO A 23 -19.06 -3.99 22.83
CA PRO A 23 -18.63 -2.63 23.12
C PRO A 23 -19.52 -1.88 24.11
N GLY A 24 -19.00 -0.72 24.61
CA GLY A 24 -19.67 0.09 25.64
C GLY A 24 -21.02 0.68 25.23
N HIS A 25 -21.29 0.88 23.94
CA HIS A 25 -22.57 1.38 23.43
C HIS A 25 -23.72 0.37 23.53
N LYS A 26 -23.47 -0.91 23.81
CA LYS A 26 -24.47 -1.96 24.04
C LYS A 26 -25.47 -2.15 22.88
N GLY A 27 -25.06 -1.88 21.64
CA GLY A 27 -25.91 -1.92 20.46
C GLY A 27 -26.85 -0.72 20.31
N LYS A 28 -26.64 0.33 21.11
CA LYS A 28 -27.43 1.57 21.11
C LYS A 28 -26.48 2.73 20.89
N GLY A 29 -26.72 3.55 19.90
CA GLY A 29 -25.84 4.66 19.59
C GLY A 29 -26.42 5.59 18.55
N MET A 30 -25.60 6.52 18.04
CA MET A 30 -26.01 7.61 17.17
C MET A 30 -25.68 7.35 15.68
N LEU A 31 -24.83 6.37 15.37
CA LEU A 31 -24.38 6.11 14.00
C LEU A 31 -25.31 5.17 13.21
N GLY A 32 -26.14 4.39 13.92
CA GLY A 32 -27.08 3.45 13.30
C GLY A 32 -26.49 2.05 13.02
N CYS A 33 -25.19 1.87 13.11
CA CYS A 33 -24.51 0.59 12.87
C CYS A 33 -24.19 -0.18 14.17
N GLU A 34 -24.44 0.38 15.34
CA GLU A 34 -24.01 -0.14 16.66
C GLU A 34 -24.62 -1.51 16.98
N LYS A 35 -25.77 -1.84 16.40
CA LYS A 35 -26.37 -3.17 16.55
C LYS A 35 -25.49 -4.29 15.97
N TRP A 36 -24.70 -3.94 14.95
CA TRP A 36 -23.84 -4.85 14.20
C TRP A 36 -22.40 -4.82 14.71
N ASP A 37 -22.06 -3.83 15.52
CA ASP A 37 -20.74 -3.72 16.11
C ASP A 37 -20.66 -4.55 17.40
N ILE A 38 -19.90 -5.63 17.33
CA ILE A 38 -19.73 -6.63 18.39
C ILE A 38 -18.26 -6.93 18.58
N THR A 39 -17.96 -7.72 19.59
CA THR A 39 -16.63 -8.34 19.81
C THR A 39 -16.73 -9.87 19.67
N GLU A 40 -15.79 -10.61 20.24
CA GLU A 40 -15.70 -12.07 20.26
C GLU A 40 -16.78 -12.69 21.18
N VAL A 41 -18.06 -12.45 20.88
CA VAL A 41 -19.18 -13.11 21.58
C VAL A 41 -19.30 -14.56 21.13
N TYR A 42 -20.04 -15.37 21.90
CA TYR A 42 -20.25 -16.78 21.58
C TYR A 42 -20.77 -16.96 20.15
N GLY A 43 -20.03 -17.73 19.35
CA GLY A 43 -20.31 -17.98 17.94
C GLY A 43 -19.74 -16.96 16.94
N ALA A 44 -19.20 -15.83 17.42
CA ALA A 44 -18.67 -14.80 16.55
C ALA A 44 -17.24 -15.09 16.00
N ASP A 45 -16.54 -16.09 16.58
CA ASP A 45 -15.14 -16.40 16.25
C ASP A 45 -14.17 -15.29 16.73
N ALA A 46 -12.86 -15.46 16.58
CA ALA A 46 -11.82 -14.47 16.87
C ALA A 46 -10.85 -14.36 15.71
N LEU A 47 -10.49 -13.13 15.30
CA LEU A 47 -9.79 -12.92 14.02
C LEU A 47 -8.48 -13.71 13.91
N TYR A 48 -7.66 -13.74 14.95
CA TYR A 48 -6.33 -14.36 14.87
C TYR A 48 -6.31 -15.85 15.22
N GLU A 49 -7.29 -16.33 15.95
CA GLU A 49 -7.51 -17.72 16.35
C GLU A 49 -8.61 -18.41 15.50
N ALA A 50 -9.03 -17.79 14.42
CA ALA A 50 -10.21 -18.13 13.63
C ALA A 50 -10.31 -19.63 13.29
N ASP A 51 -11.39 -20.26 13.77
CA ASP A 51 -11.78 -21.64 13.48
C ASP A 51 -13.26 -21.78 13.06
N GLY A 52 -14.04 -20.69 13.23
CA GLY A 52 -15.48 -20.58 12.97
C GLY A 52 -15.85 -19.80 11.70
N ILE A 53 -16.71 -18.78 11.89
CA ILE A 53 -17.27 -17.98 10.79
C ILE A 53 -16.22 -17.13 10.07
N ILE A 54 -15.23 -16.60 10.79
CA ILE A 54 -14.15 -15.82 10.18
C ILE A 54 -13.28 -16.74 9.32
N ALA A 55 -12.90 -17.92 9.84
CA ALA A 55 -12.18 -18.91 9.06
C ALA A 55 -12.98 -19.38 7.82
N GLY A 56 -14.29 -19.50 7.93
CA GLY A 56 -15.19 -19.79 6.81
C GLY A 56 -15.12 -18.73 5.71
N SER A 57 -15.24 -17.46 6.10
CA SER A 57 -15.17 -16.33 5.19
C SER A 57 -13.78 -16.17 4.53
N GLU A 58 -12.71 -16.39 5.29
CA GLU A 58 -11.35 -16.37 4.74
C GLU A 58 -11.06 -17.52 3.76
N ARG A 59 -11.68 -18.71 3.97
CA ARG A 59 -11.62 -19.81 2.99
C ARG A 59 -12.34 -19.43 1.70
N ASN A 60 -13.50 -18.78 1.79
CA ASN A 60 -14.21 -18.25 0.62
C ASN A 60 -13.34 -17.27 -0.16
N ALA A 61 -12.68 -16.32 0.52
CA ALA A 61 -11.76 -15.41 -0.11
C ALA A 61 -10.56 -16.16 -0.74
N ALA A 62 -9.97 -17.15 -0.04
CA ALA A 62 -8.86 -17.94 -0.57
C ALA A 62 -9.24 -18.71 -1.85
N GLU A 63 -10.46 -19.21 -1.94
CA GLU A 63 -11.00 -19.85 -3.14
C GLU A 63 -11.13 -18.86 -4.30
N LEU A 64 -11.74 -17.70 -4.06
CA LEU A 64 -11.92 -16.63 -5.05
C LEU A 64 -10.60 -16.12 -5.63
N PHE A 65 -9.61 -15.88 -4.77
CA PHE A 65 -8.30 -15.41 -5.18
C PHE A 65 -7.36 -16.54 -5.65
N GLY A 66 -7.73 -17.82 -5.46
CA GLY A 66 -6.93 -18.97 -5.87
C GLY A 66 -5.66 -19.15 -5.03
N THR A 67 -5.65 -18.70 -3.79
CA THR A 67 -4.50 -18.69 -2.88
C THR A 67 -4.40 -19.97 -2.04
N GLN A 68 -3.26 -20.21 -1.42
CA GLN A 68 -3.12 -21.22 -0.36
C GLN A 68 -3.84 -20.76 0.91
N ARG A 69 -3.72 -19.47 1.24
CA ARG A 69 -4.41 -18.82 2.34
C ARG A 69 -4.63 -17.34 2.03
N THR A 70 -5.80 -16.85 2.37
CA THR A 70 -6.12 -15.41 2.44
C THR A 70 -6.55 -15.11 3.85
N CYS A 71 -5.90 -14.14 4.48
CA CYS A 71 -6.25 -13.65 5.81
C CYS A 71 -6.77 -12.24 5.73
N TYR A 72 -7.74 -11.91 6.58
CA TYR A 72 -8.30 -10.57 6.73
C TYR A 72 -7.43 -9.70 7.62
N SER A 73 -7.43 -8.40 7.30
CA SER A 73 -6.99 -7.33 8.18
C SER A 73 -8.09 -6.28 8.27
N THR A 74 -8.29 -5.74 9.45
CA THR A 74 -9.16 -4.59 9.72
C THR A 74 -8.37 -3.29 9.88
N GLU A 75 -7.05 -3.35 9.72
CA GLU A 75 -6.10 -2.24 9.90
C GLU A 75 -5.38 -1.87 8.58
N GLY A 76 -6.01 -2.17 7.46
CA GLY A 76 -5.49 -1.89 6.12
C GLY A 76 -4.32 -2.78 5.74
N SER A 77 -3.79 -2.54 4.54
CA SER A 77 -2.59 -3.23 4.05
C SER A 77 -1.34 -2.96 4.90
N SER A 78 -1.34 -1.94 5.76
CA SER A 78 -0.21 -1.65 6.65
C SER A 78 0.11 -2.80 7.61
N GLN A 79 -0.90 -3.45 8.18
CA GLN A 79 -0.73 -4.66 8.98
C GLN A 79 -0.24 -5.81 8.10
N CYS A 80 -0.83 -5.99 6.92
CA CYS A 80 -0.47 -7.05 5.98
C CYS A 80 0.98 -6.92 5.49
N ILE A 81 1.46 -5.70 5.20
CA ILE A 81 2.86 -5.43 4.80
C ILE A 81 3.83 -5.90 5.90
N ARG A 82 3.58 -5.50 7.14
CA ARG A 82 4.44 -5.90 8.28
C ARG A 82 4.45 -7.41 8.48
N ALA A 83 3.28 -8.05 8.43
CA ALA A 83 3.14 -9.49 8.54
C ALA A 83 3.83 -10.23 7.38
N MET A 84 3.69 -9.75 6.15
CA MET A 84 4.32 -10.32 4.96
C MET A 84 5.86 -10.27 5.04
N LEU A 85 6.41 -9.14 5.47
CA LEU A 85 7.85 -8.96 5.68
C LEU A 85 8.37 -9.85 6.82
N TYR A 86 7.64 -9.95 7.92
CA TYR A 86 7.95 -10.87 9.02
C TYR A 86 7.97 -12.32 8.55
N LEU A 87 6.95 -12.77 7.81
CA LEU A 87 6.88 -14.13 7.26
C LEU A 87 8.04 -14.44 6.33
N ALA A 88 8.42 -13.49 5.48
CA ALA A 88 9.56 -13.64 4.57
C ALA A 88 10.88 -13.84 5.35
N LEU A 89 11.14 -13.04 6.36
CA LEU A 89 12.33 -13.14 7.20
C LEU A 89 12.36 -14.44 8.01
N ASN A 90 11.24 -14.77 8.66
CA ASN A 90 11.16 -15.92 9.56
C ASN A 90 11.25 -17.27 8.83
N ASN A 91 10.79 -17.29 7.57
CA ASN A 91 10.76 -18.52 6.75
C ASN A 91 11.82 -18.57 5.65
N ARG A 92 12.76 -17.59 5.62
CA ARG A 92 13.80 -17.57 4.57
C ARG A 92 14.63 -18.85 4.58
N PRO A 93 15.09 -19.31 3.41
CA PRO A 93 16.00 -20.45 3.33
C PRO A 93 17.27 -20.21 4.15
N LYS A 94 17.83 -21.29 4.69
CA LYS A 94 19.13 -21.23 5.40
C LYS A 94 20.22 -20.75 4.43
N GLY A 95 20.91 -19.69 4.78
CA GLY A 95 21.93 -19.06 3.95
C GLY A 95 21.48 -17.75 3.27
N ASN A 96 20.17 -17.46 3.22
CA ASN A 96 19.70 -16.15 2.79
C ASN A 96 19.94 -15.11 3.89
N SER A 97 20.26 -13.88 3.47
CA SER A 97 20.47 -12.74 4.37
C SER A 97 19.15 -12.17 4.91
N ASN A 98 19.22 -11.20 5.84
CA ASN A 98 18.07 -10.40 6.27
C ASN A 98 17.81 -9.18 5.34
N VAL A 99 18.52 -9.11 4.22
CA VAL A 99 18.32 -8.10 3.19
C VAL A 99 16.97 -8.29 2.52
N ILE A 100 16.27 -7.19 2.28
CA ILE A 100 15.14 -7.13 1.37
C ILE A 100 15.46 -6.11 0.27
N VAL A 101 15.48 -6.58 -0.97
CA VAL A 101 15.64 -5.72 -2.14
C VAL A 101 14.29 -5.07 -2.43
N ALA A 102 14.21 -3.74 -2.38
CA ALA A 102 12.94 -3.02 -2.51
C ALA A 102 13.00 -1.88 -3.53
N ALA A 103 11.92 -1.69 -4.28
CA ALA A 103 11.73 -0.53 -5.12
C ALA A 103 11.64 0.74 -4.25
N ARG A 104 12.26 1.86 -4.68
CA ARG A 104 12.39 3.06 -3.83
C ARG A 104 11.07 3.79 -3.56
N ASN A 105 10.02 3.49 -4.30
CA ASN A 105 8.66 4.03 -4.12
C ASN A 105 7.81 3.25 -3.10
N VAL A 106 8.43 2.62 -2.12
CA VAL A 106 7.71 1.92 -1.05
C VAL A 106 6.86 2.87 -0.21
N HIS A 107 5.73 2.39 0.26
CA HIS A 107 4.96 3.09 1.29
C HIS A 107 5.75 3.17 2.61
N LYS A 108 5.59 4.25 3.38
CA LYS A 108 6.28 4.45 4.70
C LYS A 108 6.16 3.26 5.65
N THR A 109 5.10 2.45 5.53
CA THR A 109 4.91 1.24 6.33
C THR A 109 6.04 0.23 6.14
N PHE A 110 6.62 0.12 4.93
CA PHE A 110 7.80 -0.70 4.70
C PHE A 110 8.98 -0.23 5.56
N VAL A 111 9.23 1.08 5.63
CA VAL A 111 10.32 1.65 6.43
C VAL A 111 10.11 1.41 7.93
N TYR A 112 8.88 1.58 8.41
CA TYR A 112 8.54 1.24 9.80
C TYR A 112 8.73 -0.25 10.10
N ALA A 113 8.34 -1.12 9.17
CA ALA A 113 8.60 -2.55 9.30
C ALA A 113 10.10 -2.86 9.28
N ALA A 114 10.88 -2.18 8.44
CA ALA A 114 12.34 -2.33 8.38
C ALA A 114 13.00 -1.95 9.73
N ALA A 115 12.55 -0.87 10.36
CA ALA A 115 13.02 -0.48 11.69
C ALA A 115 12.67 -1.53 12.76
N LEU A 116 11.42 -2.02 12.77
CA LEU A 116 10.94 -2.98 13.77
C LEU A 116 11.57 -4.36 13.63
N LEU A 117 11.73 -4.84 12.39
CA LEU A 117 12.18 -6.19 12.05
C LEU A 117 13.69 -6.29 11.76
N ASP A 118 14.42 -5.19 11.91
CA ASP A 118 15.84 -5.10 11.60
C ASP A 118 16.17 -5.54 10.16
N ILE A 119 15.33 -5.08 9.21
CA ILE A 119 15.53 -5.33 7.80
C ILE A 119 16.60 -4.37 7.26
N GLU A 120 17.51 -4.91 6.48
CA GLU A 120 18.45 -4.14 5.68
C GLU A 120 17.89 -3.94 4.26
N PRO A 121 17.38 -2.75 3.92
CA PRO A 121 16.87 -2.50 2.58
C PRO A 121 18.02 -2.25 1.60
N VAL A 122 17.97 -2.95 0.46
CA VAL A 122 18.76 -2.63 -0.74
C VAL A 122 17.83 -2.02 -1.77
N TRP A 123 18.03 -0.73 -2.05
CA TRP A 123 17.11 0.02 -2.89
C TRP A 123 17.35 -0.21 -4.37
N LEU A 124 16.27 -0.51 -5.08
CA LEU A 124 16.21 -0.47 -6.53
C LEU A 124 15.87 0.95 -6.97
N TRP A 125 16.79 1.58 -7.68
CA TRP A 125 16.64 2.92 -8.18
C TRP A 125 16.21 2.92 -9.66
N PRO A 126 15.26 3.76 -10.07
CA PRO A 126 14.88 3.87 -11.47
C PRO A 126 16.05 4.42 -12.32
N LYS A 127 16.18 3.95 -13.55
CA LYS A 127 17.23 4.44 -14.49
C LYS A 127 16.92 5.81 -15.08
N SER A 128 15.67 6.20 -15.16
CA SER A 128 15.19 7.48 -15.68
C SER A 128 14.58 8.31 -14.55
N SER A 129 14.51 9.62 -14.74
CA SER A 129 13.74 10.50 -13.85
C SER A 129 12.30 10.01 -13.81
N SER A 130 11.84 9.68 -12.60
CA SER A 130 10.46 9.30 -12.33
C SER A 130 9.95 10.17 -11.18
N SER A 131 8.64 10.35 -11.10
CA SER A 131 8.07 11.01 -9.91
C SER A 131 8.35 10.17 -8.66
N LEU A 132 8.24 10.77 -7.48
CA LEU A 132 8.32 10.06 -6.20
C LEU A 132 7.36 8.86 -6.15
N CYS A 133 6.21 8.97 -6.82
CA CYS A 133 5.16 7.94 -6.83
C CYS A 133 5.49 6.74 -7.72
N GLY A 134 6.38 6.88 -8.70
CA GLY A 134 6.73 5.84 -9.66
C GLY A 134 8.17 5.35 -9.50
N CYS A 135 8.36 4.06 -9.57
CA CYS A 135 9.69 3.45 -9.65
C CYS A 135 9.65 2.31 -10.67
N PRO A 136 9.76 2.63 -11.98
CA PRO A 136 9.68 1.63 -13.02
C PRO A 136 10.81 0.61 -12.86
N MET A 137 10.41 -0.60 -12.48
CA MET A 137 11.30 -1.72 -12.25
C MET A 137 11.35 -2.61 -13.48
N THR A 138 12.56 -2.91 -13.94
CA THR A 138 12.76 -3.87 -15.01
C THR A 138 13.42 -5.14 -14.49
N PRO A 139 13.13 -6.31 -15.08
CA PRO A 139 13.82 -7.56 -14.74
C PRO A 139 15.33 -7.47 -14.83
N ALA A 140 15.86 -6.66 -15.75
CA ALA A 140 17.30 -6.43 -15.93
C ALA A 140 17.92 -5.70 -14.72
N ILE A 141 17.28 -4.62 -14.23
CA ILE A 141 17.74 -3.89 -13.05
C ILE A 141 17.74 -4.81 -11.82
N LEU A 142 16.65 -5.56 -11.66
CA LEU A 142 16.53 -6.51 -10.53
C LEU A 142 17.64 -7.56 -10.59
N LYS A 143 17.84 -8.21 -11.73
CA LYS A 143 18.88 -9.24 -11.92
C LYS A 143 20.28 -8.68 -11.65
N GLU A 144 20.58 -7.48 -12.16
CA GLU A 144 21.86 -6.81 -11.89
C GLU A 144 22.09 -6.56 -10.40
N THR A 145 21.03 -6.15 -9.68
CA THR A 145 21.11 -5.91 -8.24
C THR A 145 21.30 -7.19 -7.46
N LEU A 146 20.53 -8.24 -7.75
CA LEU A 146 20.64 -9.54 -7.08
C LEU A 146 22.04 -10.16 -7.27
N ASN A 147 22.63 -10.02 -8.46
CA ASN A 147 23.97 -10.54 -8.75
C ASN A 147 25.11 -9.82 -7.99
N LYS A 148 24.85 -8.65 -7.40
CA LYS A 148 25.84 -7.89 -6.61
C LYS A 148 25.79 -8.24 -5.11
N LEU A 149 24.82 -9.03 -4.68
CA LEU A 149 24.68 -9.44 -3.29
C LEU A 149 25.54 -10.67 -3.01
N ASP A 150 26.19 -10.71 -1.84
CA ASP A 150 27.02 -11.83 -1.39
C ASP A 150 26.20 -13.10 -1.11
N ALA A 151 24.92 -12.94 -0.78
CA ALA A 151 23.97 -14.01 -0.54
C ALA A 151 22.58 -13.63 -1.04
N PRO A 152 21.71 -14.59 -1.40
CA PRO A 152 20.33 -14.30 -1.76
C PRO A 152 19.62 -13.51 -0.66
N PRO A 153 18.81 -12.49 -0.99
CA PRO A 153 18.05 -11.74 -0.01
C PRO A 153 16.89 -12.57 0.54
N ALA A 154 16.33 -12.18 1.68
CA ALA A 154 15.13 -12.82 2.23
C ALA A 154 13.94 -12.70 1.27
N ALA A 155 13.82 -11.56 0.60
CA ALA A 155 12.77 -11.31 -0.40
C ALA A 155 13.14 -10.12 -1.31
N VAL A 156 12.40 -10.03 -2.42
CA VAL A 156 12.26 -8.81 -3.23
C VAL A 156 10.88 -8.22 -2.95
N TYR A 157 10.77 -6.91 -2.77
CA TYR A 157 9.53 -6.19 -2.49
C TYR A 157 9.28 -5.10 -3.52
N VAL A 158 8.11 -5.11 -4.15
CA VAL A 158 7.70 -4.12 -5.15
C VAL A 158 6.27 -3.64 -4.89
N THR A 159 5.98 -2.40 -5.27
CA THR A 159 4.62 -1.84 -5.26
C THR A 159 4.07 -1.88 -6.68
N SER A 160 2.95 -2.57 -6.89
CA SER A 160 2.27 -2.66 -8.20
C SER A 160 0.79 -2.99 -8.04
N PRO A 161 -0.14 -2.17 -8.61
CA PRO A 161 0.13 -0.89 -9.27
C PRO A 161 0.78 0.15 -8.35
N ASP A 162 1.61 1.03 -8.91
CA ASP A 162 2.11 2.16 -8.15
C ASP A 162 1.02 3.23 -7.94
N TYR A 163 1.37 4.34 -7.27
CA TYR A 163 0.38 5.36 -6.95
C TYR A 163 -0.19 6.08 -8.19
N LEU A 164 0.55 6.13 -9.28
CA LEU A 164 0.12 6.71 -10.56
C LEU A 164 -0.62 5.72 -11.47
N GLY A 165 -0.68 4.44 -11.09
CA GLY A 165 -1.33 3.37 -11.86
C GLY A 165 -0.40 2.66 -12.85
N GLU A 166 0.91 2.86 -12.75
CA GLU A 166 1.84 2.07 -13.53
C GLU A 166 1.98 0.67 -12.93
N MET A 167 2.00 -0.33 -13.80
CA MET A 167 2.07 -1.74 -13.41
C MET A 167 3.43 -2.34 -13.80
N ALA A 168 4.05 -3.04 -12.86
CA ALA A 168 5.32 -3.71 -13.09
C ALA A 168 5.14 -4.99 -13.95
N ASP A 169 6.18 -5.37 -14.69
CA ASP A 169 6.25 -6.66 -15.42
C ASP A 169 6.40 -7.83 -14.43
N MET A 170 5.30 -8.12 -13.76
CA MET A 170 5.26 -9.02 -12.61
C MET A 170 5.76 -10.42 -12.95
N GLY A 171 5.39 -10.96 -14.11
CA GLY A 171 5.78 -12.32 -14.52
C GLY A 171 7.30 -12.46 -14.69
N ASN A 172 7.94 -11.51 -15.33
CA ASN A 172 9.39 -11.54 -15.52
C ASN A 172 10.14 -11.19 -14.23
N LEU A 173 9.60 -10.31 -13.38
CA LEU A 173 10.19 -10.05 -12.05
C LEU A 173 10.14 -11.31 -11.16
N ALA A 174 9.00 -12.02 -11.12
CA ALA A 174 8.87 -13.27 -10.38
C ALA A 174 9.86 -14.32 -10.86
N LYS A 175 10.01 -14.45 -12.18
CA LYS A 175 11.00 -15.38 -12.77
C LYS A 175 12.42 -15.05 -12.29
N VAL A 176 12.83 -13.79 -12.34
CA VAL A 176 14.18 -13.38 -11.87
C VAL A 176 14.38 -13.67 -10.39
N CYS A 177 13.35 -13.44 -9.54
CA CYS A 177 13.41 -13.77 -8.13
C CYS A 177 13.62 -15.27 -7.91
N HIS A 178 12.79 -16.11 -8.54
CA HIS A 178 12.84 -17.56 -8.38
C HIS A 178 14.16 -18.15 -8.91
N ASP A 179 14.66 -17.67 -10.07
CA ASP A 179 15.95 -18.06 -10.63
C ASP A 179 17.12 -17.72 -9.68
N SER A 180 16.93 -16.74 -8.79
CA SER A 180 17.92 -16.27 -7.80
C SER A 180 17.70 -16.86 -6.38
N GLY A 181 16.77 -17.80 -6.20
CA GLY A 181 16.49 -18.43 -4.91
C GLY A 181 15.84 -17.53 -3.86
N THR A 182 15.12 -16.48 -4.30
CA THR A 182 14.39 -15.55 -3.42
C THR A 182 12.92 -15.48 -3.80
N ILE A 183 12.08 -14.98 -2.90
CA ILE A 183 10.64 -14.81 -3.11
C ILE A 183 10.28 -13.37 -3.49
N LEU A 184 9.18 -13.20 -4.24
CA LEU A 184 8.64 -11.92 -4.63
C LEU A 184 7.43 -11.55 -3.77
N LEU A 185 7.53 -10.42 -3.06
CA LEU A 185 6.47 -9.80 -2.27
C LEU A 185 5.92 -8.59 -3.03
N VAL A 186 4.60 -8.46 -3.07
CA VAL A 186 3.97 -7.35 -3.79
C VAL A 186 3.03 -6.56 -2.88
N ASP A 187 3.29 -5.27 -2.78
CA ASP A 187 2.31 -4.31 -2.27
C ASP A 187 1.31 -4.01 -3.39
N ASN A 188 0.22 -4.76 -3.38
CA ASN A 188 -0.91 -4.63 -4.30
C ASN A 188 -2.05 -3.82 -3.67
N ALA A 189 -1.72 -2.85 -2.81
CA ALA A 189 -2.73 -2.07 -2.09
C ALA A 189 -3.77 -1.43 -3.01
N HIS A 190 -3.41 -1.13 -4.25
CA HIS A 190 -4.29 -0.49 -5.22
C HIS A 190 -4.91 -1.45 -6.26
N GLY A 191 -4.65 -2.75 -6.17
CA GLY A 191 -5.00 -3.69 -7.22
C GLY A 191 -5.88 -4.86 -6.76
N ALA A 192 -6.63 -4.76 -5.66
CA ALA A 192 -7.47 -5.86 -5.16
C ALA A 192 -8.47 -6.39 -6.21
N TYR A 193 -8.88 -5.60 -7.18
CA TYR A 193 -9.78 -5.96 -8.26
C TYR A 193 -9.12 -6.70 -9.45
N LEU A 194 -7.78 -6.65 -9.56
CA LEU A 194 -7.02 -7.14 -10.72
C LEU A 194 -7.22 -8.63 -11.00
N LYS A 195 -7.52 -9.42 -9.95
CA LYS A 195 -7.88 -10.82 -10.03
C LYS A 195 -9.12 -11.07 -10.90
N PHE A 196 -10.06 -10.15 -10.85
CA PHE A 196 -11.41 -10.31 -11.40
C PHE A 196 -11.57 -9.67 -12.80
N LEU A 197 -10.48 -9.26 -13.41
CA LEU A 197 -10.46 -8.85 -14.82
C LEU A 197 -10.61 -10.09 -15.74
N PRO A 198 -11.12 -9.93 -16.99
CA PRO A 198 -11.23 -11.03 -17.96
C PRO A 198 -9.92 -11.78 -18.21
N LYS A 199 -8.79 -11.05 -18.17
CA LYS A 199 -7.45 -11.60 -18.06
C LYS A 199 -6.88 -11.10 -16.74
N SER A 200 -6.67 -12.00 -15.80
CA SER A 200 -6.13 -11.65 -14.50
C SER A 200 -4.78 -10.93 -14.62
N LEU A 201 -4.67 -9.82 -13.89
CA LEU A 201 -3.44 -9.08 -13.69
C LEU A 201 -2.99 -9.14 -12.22
N ASP A 202 -3.58 -10.07 -11.44
CA ASP A 202 -3.23 -10.29 -10.04
C ASP A 202 -1.77 -10.74 -9.90
N PRO A 203 -1.00 -10.15 -8.98
CA PRO A 203 0.40 -10.50 -8.79
C PRO A 203 0.65 -11.98 -8.53
N LEU A 204 -0.23 -12.68 -7.79
CA LEU A 204 -0.05 -14.11 -7.49
C LEU A 204 -0.26 -14.98 -8.73
N ASP A 205 -1.23 -14.64 -9.59
CA ASP A 205 -1.44 -15.33 -10.87
C ASP A 205 -0.24 -15.13 -11.80
N LEU A 206 0.42 -13.96 -11.70
CA LEU A 206 1.59 -13.61 -12.49
C LEU A 206 2.92 -14.08 -11.87
N GLY A 207 2.89 -14.76 -10.73
CA GLY A 207 4.06 -15.43 -10.18
C GLY A 207 4.56 -14.91 -8.84
N ALA A 208 4.00 -13.86 -8.27
CA ALA A 208 4.37 -13.42 -6.91
C ALA A 208 4.08 -14.51 -5.87
N ASP A 209 4.79 -14.45 -4.76
CA ASP A 209 4.72 -15.46 -3.70
C ASP A 209 3.80 -15.04 -2.55
N MET A 210 3.80 -13.75 -2.20
CA MET A 210 2.83 -13.15 -1.29
C MET A 210 2.45 -11.75 -1.79
N CYS A 211 1.21 -11.33 -1.52
CA CYS A 211 0.82 -9.95 -1.71
C CYS A 211 -0.15 -9.48 -0.64
N CYS A 212 -0.18 -8.18 -0.40
CA CYS A 212 -1.23 -7.51 0.36
C CYS A 212 -2.11 -6.68 -0.57
N ALA A 213 -3.40 -6.62 -0.29
CA ALA A 213 -4.35 -5.83 -1.07
C ALA A 213 -5.27 -5.03 -0.13
N SER A 214 -5.35 -3.70 -0.31
CA SER A 214 -6.33 -2.87 0.39
C SER A 214 -7.68 -2.99 -0.32
N ALA A 215 -8.52 -3.93 0.14
CA ALA A 215 -9.84 -4.15 -0.44
C ALA A 215 -10.66 -2.86 -0.49
N HIS A 216 -10.61 -2.06 0.59
CA HIS A 216 -11.34 -0.81 0.73
C HIS A 216 -10.99 0.28 -0.30
N LYS A 217 -9.86 0.17 -1.02
CA LYS A 217 -9.48 1.16 -2.03
C LYS A 217 -10.14 0.91 -3.39
N THR A 218 -10.40 -0.34 -3.75
CA THR A 218 -10.84 -0.70 -5.11
C THR A 218 -12.01 -1.69 -5.16
N LEU A 219 -12.41 -2.22 -4.03
CA LEU A 219 -13.59 -3.09 -3.87
C LEU A 219 -14.58 -2.44 -2.88
N PRO A 220 -15.87 -2.83 -2.89
CA PRO A 220 -16.90 -2.24 -2.03
C PRO A 220 -16.78 -2.73 -0.57
N VAL A 221 -15.70 -2.35 0.09
CA VAL A 221 -15.34 -2.73 1.46
C VAL A 221 -15.14 -1.47 2.30
N LEU A 222 -15.50 -1.53 3.57
CA LEU A 222 -15.30 -0.44 4.53
C LEU A 222 -13.81 -0.14 4.72
N THR A 223 -13.50 1.14 4.95
CA THR A 223 -12.11 1.60 5.19
C THR A 223 -11.44 0.77 6.29
N GLY A 224 -10.22 0.33 6.03
CA GLY A 224 -9.47 -0.58 6.90
C GLY A 224 -9.50 -2.04 6.44
N GLY A 225 -10.48 -2.46 5.63
CA GLY A 225 -10.54 -3.83 5.11
C GLY A 225 -9.43 -4.12 4.11
N ALA A 226 -8.64 -5.16 4.38
CA ALA A 226 -7.53 -5.59 3.54
C ALA A 226 -7.32 -7.10 3.60
N TYR A 227 -6.54 -7.60 2.66
CA TYR A 227 -6.16 -9.00 2.54
C TYR A 227 -4.65 -9.18 2.61
N LEU A 228 -4.21 -10.24 3.29
CA LEU A 228 -2.89 -10.86 3.10
C LEU A 228 -3.10 -12.16 2.34
N HIS A 229 -2.51 -12.25 1.15
CA HIS A 229 -2.61 -13.42 0.27
C HIS A 229 -1.28 -14.19 0.23
N ILE A 230 -1.34 -15.51 0.37
CA ILE A 230 -0.19 -16.42 0.31
C ILE A 230 -0.39 -17.39 -0.86
N SER A 231 0.59 -17.43 -1.75
CA SER A 231 0.56 -18.29 -2.94
C SER A 231 0.66 -19.77 -2.58
N ARG A 232 0.02 -20.63 -3.38
CA ARG A 232 0.16 -22.09 -3.32
C ARG A 232 1.58 -22.59 -3.66
N ARG A 233 2.45 -21.71 -4.18
CA ARG A 233 3.85 -22.03 -4.46
C ARG A 233 4.70 -22.08 -3.20
N LEU A 234 4.30 -21.37 -2.17
CA LEU A 234 5.04 -21.34 -0.91
C LEU A 234 4.78 -22.59 -0.07
N PRO A 235 5.76 -23.03 0.73
CA PRO A 235 5.57 -24.08 1.72
C PRO A 235 4.46 -23.74 2.73
N ALA A 236 3.74 -24.76 3.23
CA ALA A 236 2.61 -24.59 4.15
C ALA A 236 2.92 -23.74 5.39
N ARG A 237 4.17 -23.78 5.88
CA ARG A 237 4.59 -22.99 7.05
C ARG A 237 4.33 -21.48 6.93
N TYR A 238 4.31 -20.93 5.71
CA TYR A 238 3.96 -19.51 5.49
C TYR A 238 2.47 -19.27 5.79
N ALA A 239 1.61 -20.16 5.32
CA ALA A 239 0.18 -20.11 5.59
C ALA A 239 -0.15 -20.38 7.06
N ASP A 240 0.53 -21.35 7.67
CA ASP A 240 0.32 -21.74 9.07
C ASP A 240 0.66 -20.61 10.04
N GLN A 241 1.69 -19.81 9.74
CA GLN A 241 2.15 -18.70 10.56
C GLN A 241 1.45 -17.36 10.25
N ALA A 242 0.59 -17.29 9.24
CA ALA A 242 0.02 -16.02 8.77
C ALA A 242 -0.79 -15.28 9.86
N LYS A 243 -1.62 -15.99 10.61
CA LYS A 243 -2.42 -15.41 11.70
C LYS A 243 -1.55 -14.86 12.82
N SER A 244 -0.56 -15.63 13.27
CA SER A 244 0.39 -15.19 14.29
C SER A 244 1.19 -13.96 13.83
N ALA A 245 1.58 -13.92 12.55
CA ALA A 245 2.26 -12.76 11.97
C ALA A 245 1.36 -11.51 11.95
N LEU A 246 0.09 -11.65 11.60
CA LEU A 246 -0.87 -10.54 11.65
C LEU A 246 -1.13 -10.07 13.08
N ALA A 247 -1.27 -10.99 14.04
CA ALA A 247 -1.49 -10.68 15.45
C ALA A 247 -0.35 -9.84 16.07
N LEU A 248 0.90 -10.02 15.63
CA LEU A 248 2.05 -9.22 16.09
C LEU A 248 1.89 -7.71 15.79
N PHE A 249 1.09 -7.35 14.80
CA PHE A 249 0.98 -5.98 14.30
C PHE A 249 -0.45 -5.45 14.31
N GLY A 250 -1.39 -6.19 14.90
CA GLY A 250 -2.79 -5.87 14.91
C GLY A 250 -3.36 -5.64 16.30
N SER A 251 -4.53 -5.01 16.37
CA SER A 251 -5.31 -4.85 17.57
C SER A 251 -5.96 -6.18 17.95
N THR A 252 -6.08 -6.42 19.26
CA THR A 252 -6.88 -7.53 19.80
C THR A 252 -8.40 -7.27 19.75
N SER A 253 -8.82 -6.11 19.23
CA SER A 253 -10.22 -5.73 19.09
C SER A 253 -10.53 -5.38 17.62
N PRO A 254 -10.52 -6.37 16.71
CA PRO A 254 -10.79 -6.12 15.31
C PRO A 254 -12.25 -5.74 15.06
N SER A 255 -12.49 -4.86 14.11
CA SER A 255 -13.85 -4.42 13.75
C SER A 255 -14.62 -5.50 13.00
N TYR A 256 -15.72 -5.99 13.57
CA TYR A 256 -16.63 -6.93 12.91
C TYR A 256 -17.38 -6.30 11.73
N LEU A 257 -17.62 -4.99 11.76
CA LEU A 257 -18.21 -4.27 10.62
C LEU A 257 -17.30 -4.34 9.39
N ILE A 258 -15.98 -4.16 9.60
CA ILE A 258 -15.01 -4.27 8.50
C ILE A 258 -14.94 -5.70 8.00
N MET A 259 -14.89 -6.70 8.89
CA MET A 259 -14.87 -8.11 8.50
C MET A 259 -16.14 -8.53 7.75
N ALA A 260 -17.30 -8.07 8.21
CA ALA A 260 -18.57 -8.32 7.50
C ALA A 260 -18.61 -7.67 6.11
N SER A 261 -17.98 -6.50 5.94
CA SER A 261 -17.88 -5.88 4.61
C SER A 261 -16.96 -6.66 3.67
N LEU A 262 -15.88 -7.28 4.17
CA LEU A 262 -15.02 -8.19 3.42
C LEU A 262 -15.77 -9.47 3.02
N ASP A 263 -16.54 -10.02 3.96
CA ASP A 263 -17.37 -11.21 3.76
C ASP A 263 -18.48 -10.97 2.71
N ALA A 264 -19.21 -9.84 2.83
CA ALA A 264 -20.18 -9.41 1.84
C ALA A 264 -19.55 -9.22 0.44
N CYS A 265 -18.34 -8.68 0.41
CA CYS A 265 -17.59 -8.49 -0.84
C CYS A 265 -17.27 -9.83 -1.52
N ASN A 266 -16.94 -10.88 -0.78
CA ASN A 266 -16.72 -12.22 -1.35
C ASN A 266 -17.96 -12.69 -2.13
N SER A 267 -19.16 -12.50 -1.58
CA SER A 267 -20.40 -12.89 -2.27
C SER A 267 -20.63 -12.09 -3.55
N LEU A 268 -20.31 -10.79 -3.55
CA LEU A 268 -20.37 -9.97 -4.76
C LEU A 268 -19.36 -10.42 -5.83
N LEU A 269 -18.11 -10.73 -5.41
CA LEU A 269 -17.06 -11.21 -6.31
C LEU A 269 -17.34 -12.60 -6.87
N ALA A 270 -18.04 -13.46 -6.13
CA ALA A 270 -18.53 -14.75 -6.62
C ALA A 270 -19.73 -14.61 -7.57
N GLY A 271 -20.39 -13.46 -7.59
CA GLY A 271 -21.56 -13.15 -8.40
C GLY A 271 -21.23 -12.40 -9.70
N ASP A 272 -21.94 -11.30 -9.93
CA ASP A 272 -21.86 -10.52 -11.18
C ASP A 272 -20.80 -9.40 -11.16
N TYR A 273 -20.19 -9.12 -10.02
CA TYR A 273 -19.24 -8.01 -9.87
C TYR A 273 -18.04 -8.10 -10.82
N PRO A 274 -17.44 -9.27 -11.12
CA PRO A 274 -16.39 -9.40 -12.14
C PRO A 274 -16.84 -8.92 -13.53
N ARG A 275 -18.07 -9.21 -13.94
CA ARG A 275 -18.62 -8.68 -15.20
C ARG A 275 -18.72 -7.15 -15.15
N ARG A 276 -19.17 -6.59 -14.03
CA ARG A 276 -19.25 -5.13 -13.84
C ARG A 276 -17.86 -4.48 -13.87
N ILE A 277 -16.83 -5.14 -13.30
CA ILE A 277 -15.42 -4.67 -13.38
C ILE A 277 -14.97 -4.62 -14.85
N ALA A 278 -15.25 -5.66 -15.63
CA ALA A 278 -14.87 -5.72 -17.04
C ALA A 278 -15.54 -4.62 -17.88
N GLU A 279 -16.85 -4.42 -17.68
CA GLU A 279 -17.63 -3.37 -18.34
C GLU A 279 -17.11 -1.98 -17.97
N TRP A 280 -16.83 -1.75 -16.67
CA TRP A 280 -16.32 -0.48 -16.18
C TRP A 280 -14.92 -0.19 -16.71
N ALA A 281 -14.03 -1.19 -16.76
CA ALA A 281 -12.71 -1.07 -17.37
C ALA A 281 -12.80 -0.66 -18.86
N GLY A 282 -13.76 -1.19 -19.59
CA GLY A 282 -14.05 -0.78 -20.98
C GLY A 282 -14.49 0.69 -21.09
N ASN A 283 -15.34 1.14 -20.17
CA ASN A 283 -15.77 2.55 -20.11
C ASN A 283 -14.57 3.48 -19.80
N MET A 284 -13.73 3.08 -18.85
CA MET A 284 -12.51 3.81 -18.50
C MET A 284 -11.51 3.89 -19.65
N ASP A 285 -11.30 2.81 -20.38
CA ASP A 285 -10.44 2.79 -21.56
C ASP A 285 -10.98 3.75 -22.64
N CYS A 286 -12.28 3.77 -22.88
CA CYS A 286 -12.92 4.72 -23.78
C CYS A 286 -12.73 6.17 -23.33
N LEU A 287 -12.90 6.47 -22.04
CA LEU A 287 -12.66 7.79 -21.47
C LEU A 287 -11.20 8.22 -21.67
N LYS A 288 -10.25 7.37 -21.27
CA LYS A 288 -8.80 7.64 -21.41
C LYS A 288 -8.42 7.99 -22.83
N ARG A 289 -8.93 7.23 -23.82
CA ARG A 289 -8.69 7.51 -25.25
C ARG A 289 -9.29 8.87 -25.68
N ARG A 290 -10.52 9.20 -25.26
CA ARG A 290 -11.16 10.49 -25.56
C ARG A 290 -10.40 11.67 -24.93
N LEU A 291 -9.94 11.55 -23.69
CA LEU A 291 -9.09 12.55 -23.05
C LEU A 291 -7.75 12.68 -23.78
N GLY A 292 -7.13 11.58 -24.18
CA GLY A 292 -5.90 11.57 -24.97
C GLY A 292 -6.06 12.31 -26.30
N SER A 293 -7.18 12.12 -27.01
CA SER A 293 -7.46 12.84 -28.27
C SER A 293 -7.68 14.35 -28.09
N ARG A 294 -7.98 14.79 -26.86
CA ARG A 294 -8.11 16.22 -26.50
C ARG A 294 -6.80 16.82 -25.97
N GLY A 295 -5.70 16.05 -25.97
CA GLY A 295 -4.37 16.49 -25.57
C GLY A 295 -3.95 16.17 -24.14
N TRP A 296 -4.80 15.49 -23.35
CA TRP A 296 -4.41 15.04 -22.03
C TRP A 296 -3.43 13.86 -22.07
N LYS A 297 -2.36 13.93 -21.28
CA LYS A 297 -1.50 12.74 -21.03
C LYS A 297 -2.11 11.91 -19.91
N VAL A 298 -2.54 10.71 -20.27
CA VAL A 298 -3.20 9.76 -19.38
C VAL A 298 -2.52 8.41 -19.52
N PRO A 299 -1.81 7.90 -18.48
CA PRO A 299 -1.29 6.54 -18.46
C PRO A 299 -2.39 5.50 -18.64
N GLN A 300 -2.08 4.37 -19.27
CA GLN A 300 -3.08 3.36 -19.68
C GLN A 300 -2.98 2.06 -18.91
N SER A 301 -1.98 1.88 -18.04
CA SER A 301 -1.66 0.55 -17.49
C SER A 301 -2.67 0.04 -16.45
N ASP A 302 -3.08 0.83 -15.47
CA ASP A 302 -4.15 0.44 -14.53
C ASP A 302 -5.53 0.65 -15.16
N PRO A 303 -6.36 -0.40 -15.33
CA PRO A 303 -7.66 -0.30 -16.00
C PRO A 303 -8.64 0.66 -15.36
N LEU A 304 -8.67 0.76 -14.02
CA LEU A 304 -9.68 1.54 -13.29
C LEU A 304 -9.17 2.89 -12.78
N ARG A 305 -7.86 3.16 -12.88
CA ARG A 305 -7.29 4.43 -12.45
C ARG A 305 -7.25 5.44 -13.59
N LEU A 306 -7.57 6.67 -13.28
CA LEU A 306 -7.36 7.81 -14.15
C LEU A 306 -6.32 8.73 -13.51
N THR A 307 -5.13 8.76 -14.08
CA THR A 307 -4.08 9.72 -13.72
C THR A 307 -3.96 10.73 -14.84
N VAL A 308 -4.14 12.00 -14.52
CA VAL A 308 -4.06 13.10 -15.48
C VAL A 308 -2.79 13.89 -15.18
N ARG A 309 -1.89 14.01 -16.15
CA ARG A 309 -0.65 14.78 -16.01
C ARG A 309 -0.93 16.29 -16.11
N ALA A 310 -0.16 17.07 -15.35
CA ALA A 310 -0.11 18.52 -15.48
C ALA A 310 0.15 18.98 -16.92
N THR A 311 -0.30 20.19 -17.24
CA THR A 311 -0.17 20.81 -18.56
C THR A 311 0.70 22.05 -18.49
N GLU A 312 1.02 22.68 -19.63
CA GLU A 312 1.77 23.94 -19.65
C GLU A 312 1.08 25.07 -18.84
N SER A 313 -0.25 25.02 -18.74
CA SER A 313 -1.07 26.05 -18.08
C SER A 313 -1.64 25.66 -16.72
N MET A 314 -1.59 24.37 -16.35
CA MET A 314 -2.24 23.85 -15.15
C MET A 314 -1.36 22.83 -14.45
N ARG A 315 -1.10 23.03 -13.17
CA ARG A 315 -0.54 21.98 -12.29
C ARG A 315 -1.60 20.92 -11.97
N GLY A 316 -1.19 19.76 -11.51
CA GLY A 316 -2.16 18.76 -11.05
C GLY A 316 -3.07 19.27 -9.93
N THR A 317 -2.54 20.13 -9.05
CA THR A 317 -3.35 20.82 -8.01
C THR A 317 -4.40 21.77 -8.60
N ASP A 318 -4.14 22.37 -9.77
CA ASP A 318 -5.12 23.23 -10.45
C ASP A 318 -6.18 22.39 -11.16
N ILE A 319 -5.79 21.22 -11.69
CA ILE A 319 -6.73 20.22 -12.20
C ILE A 319 -7.66 19.76 -11.08
N ALA A 320 -7.13 19.49 -9.87
CA ALA A 320 -7.95 19.12 -8.71
C ALA A 320 -8.93 20.24 -8.31
N LYS A 321 -8.53 21.52 -8.36
CA LYS A 321 -9.44 22.67 -8.14
C LYS A 321 -10.54 22.73 -9.20
N LEU A 322 -10.18 22.53 -10.48
CA LEU A 322 -11.15 22.47 -11.58
C LEU A 322 -12.17 21.35 -11.36
N LEU A 323 -11.70 20.16 -10.96
CA LEU A 323 -12.57 19.02 -10.65
C LEU A 323 -13.53 19.33 -9.49
N ARG A 324 -13.03 19.92 -8.39
CA ARG A 324 -13.89 20.35 -7.26
C ARG A 324 -14.91 21.41 -7.67
N GLY A 325 -14.56 22.33 -8.59
CA GLY A 325 -15.52 23.25 -9.19
C GLY A 325 -16.66 22.57 -9.96
N GLY A 326 -16.48 21.33 -10.37
CA GLY A 326 -17.49 20.46 -10.97
C GLY A 326 -18.05 19.39 -10.02
N ASP A 327 -17.92 19.59 -8.71
CA ASP A 327 -18.35 18.64 -7.65
C ASP A 327 -17.70 17.25 -7.78
N ILE A 328 -16.43 17.20 -8.16
CA ILE A 328 -15.65 15.97 -8.29
C ILE A 328 -14.44 16.03 -7.36
N GLU A 329 -14.37 15.11 -6.40
CA GLU A 329 -13.19 14.96 -5.54
C GLU A 329 -12.24 13.91 -6.12
N CYS A 330 -10.94 14.22 -6.16
CA CYS A 330 -9.90 13.31 -6.62
C CYS A 330 -9.17 12.66 -5.44
N GLU A 331 -8.54 11.53 -5.67
CA GLU A 331 -7.77 10.80 -4.64
C GLU A 331 -6.54 11.59 -4.21
N HIS A 332 -5.82 12.16 -5.17
CA HIS A 332 -4.58 12.89 -4.92
C HIS A 332 -4.30 13.90 -6.01
N ALA A 333 -3.61 14.98 -5.65
CA ALA A 333 -3.01 15.89 -6.61
C ALA A 333 -1.72 16.49 -6.06
N ASP A 334 -0.69 16.54 -6.90
CA ASP A 334 0.55 17.26 -6.70
C ASP A 334 0.79 18.24 -7.86
N ALA A 335 1.99 18.82 -7.94
CA ALA A 335 2.28 19.72 -9.05
C ALA A 335 2.28 19.03 -10.41
N GLY A 336 2.60 17.72 -10.47
CA GLY A 336 2.72 16.95 -11.71
C GLY A 336 1.47 16.20 -12.15
N TYR A 337 0.58 15.84 -11.21
CA TYR A 337 -0.53 14.90 -11.48
C TYR A 337 -1.79 15.20 -10.67
N ALA A 338 -2.93 14.83 -11.22
CA ALA A 338 -4.17 14.56 -10.50
C ALA A 338 -4.55 13.10 -10.71
N VAL A 339 -4.86 12.39 -9.62
CA VAL A 339 -5.16 10.95 -9.61
C VAL A 339 -6.58 10.73 -9.15
N LEU A 340 -7.36 9.99 -9.95
CA LEU A 340 -8.71 9.57 -9.63
C LEU A 340 -8.78 8.04 -9.61
N MET A 341 -9.47 7.51 -8.61
CA MET A 341 -9.71 6.07 -8.48
C MET A 341 -11.20 5.80 -8.74
N THR A 342 -11.48 4.90 -9.66
CA THR A 342 -12.85 4.55 -10.00
C THR A 342 -13.15 3.08 -9.70
N THR A 343 -14.42 2.76 -9.52
CA THR A 343 -14.90 1.39 -9.35
C THR A 343 -16.24 1.20 -10.09
N PRO A 344 -16.74 -0.03 -10.29
CA PRO A 344 -18.07 -0.26 -10.82
C PRO A 344 -19.23 0.31 -9.99
N ASN A 345 -18.94 0.90 -8.83
CA ASN A 345 -19.95 1.59 -8.02
C ASN A 345 -20.12 3.07 -8.43
N ASN A 346 -19.20 3.59 -9.26
CA ASN A 346 -19.43 4.84 -9.95
C ASN A 346 -20.48 4.64 -11.08
N THR A 347 -21.14 5.72 -11.45
CA THR A 347 -22.18 5.72 -12.50
C THR A 347 -21.64 6.30 -13.82
N LEU A 348 -22.28 5.97 -14.93
CA LEU A 348 -21.97 6.58 -16.23
C LEU A 348 -22.22 8.09 -16.24
N GLU A 349 -23.17 8.58 -15.45
CA GLU A 349 -23.45 10.01 -15.30
C GLU A 349 -22.26 10.72 -14.63
N GLU A 350 -21.70 10.15 -13.57
CA GLU A 350 -20.48 10.68 -12.93
C GLU A 350 -19.30 10.68 -13.90
N LEU A 351 -19.16 9.62 -14.72
CA LEU A 351 -18.11 9.54 -15.73
C LEU A 351 -18.28 10.62 -16.82
N HIS A 352 -19.52 10.87 -17.27
CA HIS A 352 -19.81 11.94 -18.22
C HIS A 352 -19.56 13.33 -17.62
N ARG A 353 -19.89 13.54 -16.33
CA ARG A 353 -19.57 14.77 -15.60
C ARG A 353 -18.05 15.00 -15.59
N LEU A 354 -17.28 13.99 -15.25
CA LEU A 354 -15.81 14.03 -15.26
C LEU A 354 -15.27 14.39 -16.66
N GLU A 355 -15.77 13.72 -17.70
CA GLU A 355 -15.38 14.00 -19.09
C GLU A 355 -15.72 15.43 -19.51
N LYS A 356 -16.89 15.95 -19.11
CA LYS A 356 -17.30 17.31 -19.39
C LYS A 356 -16.36 18.33 -18.75
N VAL A 357 -16.08 18.20 -17.45
CA VAL A 357 -15.21 19.11 -16.69
C VAL A 357 -13.80 19.16 -17.30
N LEU A 358 -13.19 17.99 -17.58
CA LEU A 358 -11.88 17.94 -18.22
C LEU A 358 -11.92 18.35 -19.69
N GLY A 359 -13.05 18.15 -20.36
CA GLY A 359 -13.22 18.47 -21.78
C GLY A 359 -13.37 19.96 -22.09
N GLU A 360 -13.73 20.78 -21.11
CA GLU A 360 -13.80 22.24 -21.26
C GLU A 360 -12.40 22.89 -21.39
N CYS A 361 -11.35 22.16 -20.98
CA CYS A 361 -9.98 22.63 -21.07
C CYS A 361 -9.28 22.03 -22.29
N ARG A 362 -8.75 22.88 -23.18
CA ARG A 362 -7.78 22.45 -24.19
C ARG A 362 -6.41 22.37 -23.52
N SER A 363 -5.82 21.19 -23.55
CA SER A 363 -4.59 20.91 -22.82
C SER A 363 -3.44 20.63 -23.78
N ARG A 364 -2.28 21.22 -23.50
CA ARG A 364 -0.99 20.74 -24.03
C ARG A 364 -0.21 20.16 -22.85
N PRO A 365 0.34 18.94 -22.97
CA PRO A 365 1.14 18.37 -21.90
C PRO A 365 2.32 19.26 -21.54
N ALA A 366 2.59 19.44 -20.24
CA ALA A 366 3.79 20.14 -19.82
C ALA A 366 5.04 19.33 -20.25
N GLU A 367 6.04 20.02 -20.75
CA GLU A 367 7.40 19.47 -20.93
C GLU A 367 8.17 19.43 -19.61
N GLN A 368 7.54 19.83 -18.51
CA GLN A 368 8.17 19.95 -17.21
C GLN A 368 8.83 18.61 -16.82
N GLU A 369 10.13 18.62 -16.62
CA GLU A 369 10.86 17.52 -16.02
C GLU A 369 10.36 17.30 -14.60
N LEU A 370 9.96 16.06 -14.30
CA LEU A 370 9.62 15.66 -12.96
C LEU A 370 10.91 15.56 -12.15
N LEU A 371 10.88 16.05 -10.92
CA LEU A 371 12.02 15.89 -10.02
C LEU A 371 12.28 14.41 -9.78
N PRO A 372 13.51 13.93 -10.01
CA PRO A 372 13.85 12.53 -9.80
C PRO A 372 13.82 12.18 -8.31
N ILE A 373 13.63 10.90 -8.01
CA ILE A 373 13.82 10.41 -6.64
C ILE A 373 15.28 10.65 -6.24
N ALA A 374 15.47 11.34 -5.11
CA ALA A 374 16.80 11.66 -4.59
C ALA A 374 17.57 10.39 -4.19
N LYS A 375 18.75 10.17 -4.76
CA LYS A 375 19.70 9.18 -4.26
C LYS A 375 20.37 9.73 -3.03
N ALA A 376 20.28 9.00 -1.92
CA ALA A 376 20.87 9.41 -0.65
C ALA A 376 21.98 8.45 -0.20
N GLU A 377 22.99 9.00 0.47
CA GLU A 377 24.01 8.22 1.18
C GLU A 377 23.39 7.60 2.43
N ARG A 378 23.60 6.32 2.62
CA ARG A 378 23.23 5.64 3.87
C ARG A 378 24.31 5.92 4.93
N ALA A 379 23.95 6.65 5.98
CA ALA A 379 24.83 6.98 7.09
C ALA A 379 24.75 5.97 8.25
N MET A 380 23.59 5.32 8.43
CA MET A 380 23.36 4.25 9.43
C MET A 380 22.23 3.34 9.01
N SER A 381 21.95 2.26 9.76
CA SER A 381 20.81 1.38 9.48
C SER A 381 19.48 2.09 9.74
N VAL A 382 18.41 1.62 9.06
CA VAL A 382 17.04 2.15 9.29
C VAL A 382 16.66 2.03 10.76
N ARG A 383 16.93 0.86 11.37
CA ARG A 383 16.64 0.60 12.78
C ARG A 383 17.44 1.53 13.70
N GLU A 384 18.73 1.66 13.49
CA GLU A 384 19.57 2.51 14.32
C GLU A 384 19.10 3.96 14.29
N ALA A 385 18.84 4.51 13.10
CA ALA A 385 18.34 5.87 12.96
C ALA A 385 16.99 6.05 13.67
N PHE A 386 16.05 5.13 13.44
CA PHE A 386 14.69 5.25 13.94
C PHE A 386 14.58 5.21 15.47
N PHE A 387 15.49 4.51 16.16
CA PHE A 387 15.47 4.38 17.63
C PHE A 387 16.43 5.32 18.36
N ARG A 388 17.21 6.15 17.65
CA ARG A 388 18.01 7.22 18.28
C ARG A 388 17.11 8.39 18.70
N PRO A 389 17.58 9.28 19.61
CA PRO A 389 16.89 10.53 19.89
C PRO A 389 16.76 11.39 18.62
N HIS A 390 15.58 11.98 18.44
CA HIS A 390 15.23 12.79 17.28
C HIS A 390 14.99 14.26 17.67
N GLU A 391 15.02 15.12 16.66
CA GLU A 391 14.54 16.50 16.70
C GLU A 391 13.90 16.86 15.36
N VAL A 392 12.85 17.67 15.42
CA VAL A 392 12.19 18.21 14.23
C VAL A 392 12.82 19.55 13.92
N ILE A 393 13.28 19.74 12.67
CA ILE A 393 13.93 20.97 12.22
C ILE A 393 13.32 21.47 10.90
N PRO A 394 13.41 22.78 10.61
CA PRO A 394 13.04 23.31 9.29
C PRO A 394 13.84 22.62 8.17
N VAL A 395 13.20 22.42 7.01
CA VAL A 395 13.86 21.84 5.83
C VAL A 395 15.11 22.62 5.42
N SER A 396 15.10 23.94 5.57
CA SER A 396 16.25 24.81 5.28
C SER A 396 17.52 24.49 6.10
N GLU A 397 17.36 23.84 7.25
CA GLU A 397 18.46 23.43 8.15
C GLU A 397 18.81 21.94 8.04
N ALA A 398 18.10 21.20 7.17
CA ALA A 398 18.22 19.74 7.12
C ALA A 398 19.37 19.23 6.26
N LEU A 399 20.03 20.09 5.47
CA LEU A 399 21.13 19.67 4.59
C LEU A 399 22.26 18.98 5.38
N GLY A 400 22.61 17.76 4.98
CA GLY A 400 23.67 16.96 5.61
C GLY A 400 23.24 16.27 6.91
N ARG A 401 22.05 16.55 7.44
CA ARG A 401 21.48 15.85 8.61
C ARG A 401 21.06 14.43 8.23
N ILE A 402 20.95 13.56 9.21
CA ILE A 402 20.49 12.17 9.03
C ILE A 402 19.01 12.12 9.32
N CYS A 403 18.23 11.59 8.36
CA CYS A 403 16.80 11.38 8.51
C CYS A 403 16.52 10.42 9.69
N GLY A 404 15.70 10.84 10.64
CA GLY A 404 15.29 10.05 11.80
C GLY A 404 14.08 9.20 11.51
N ALA A 405 12.97 9.86 11.14
CA ALA A 405 11.75 9.20 10.69
C ALA A 405 11.44 9.56 9.23
N PRO A 406 10.81 8.66 8.45
CA PRO A 406 10.56 8.91 7.03
C PRO A 406 9.71 10.17 6.83
N ALA A 407 10.28 11.18 6.19
CA ALA A 407 9.59 12.42 5.84
C ALA A 407 8.75 12.19 4.59
N VAL A 408 7.42 12.38 4.71
CA VAL A 408 6.46 12.03 3.66
C VAL A 408 5.36 13.08 3.55
N SER A 409 4.87 13.30 2.33
CA SER A 409 3.53 13.83 2.10
C SER A 409 2.51 12.68 2.21
N CYS A 410 1.34 12.90 2.73
CA CYS A 410 0.31 11.87 2.81
C CYS A 410 -1.04 12.43 2.35
N PRO A 411 -1.60 11.93 1.24
CA PRO A 411 -1.03 10.98 0.26
C PRO A 411 0.21 11.53 -0.46
N PRO A 412 1.08 10.73 -1.08
CA PRO A 412 1.01 9.27 -1.30
C PRO A 412 1.68 8.43 -0.22
N ALA A 413 2.23 9.03 0.86
CA ALA A 413 2.93 8.36 1.94
C ALA A 413 4.20 7.56 1.50
N ILE A 414 4.86 8.05 0.45
CA ILE A 414 6.13 7.53 -0.09
C ILE A 414 7.27 8.42 0.43
N PRO A 415 8.28 7.86 1.11
CA PRO A 415 9.34 8.65 1.72
C PRO A 415 10.27 9.33 0.70
N ILE A 416 10.47 10.64 0.84
CA ILE A 416 11.51 11.39 0.15
C ILE A 416 12.88 11.01 0.72
N ALA A 417 13.02 11.02 2.04
CA ALA A 417 14.15 10.50 2.75
C ALA A 417 13.73 9.37 3.69
N VAL A 418 14.55 8.34 3.80
CA VAL A 418 14.34 7.18 4.66
C VAL A 418 15.24 7.30 5.90
N SER A 419 14.77 6.77 7.04
CA SER A 419 15.56 6.74 8.27
C SER A 419 16.96 6.19 8.02
N GLY A 420 17.98 6.92 8.47
CA GLY A 420 19.39 6.57 8.26
C GLY A 420 20.03 7.14 6.99
N GLU A 421 19.26 7.72 6.09
CA GLU A 421 19.80 8.43 4.92
C GLU A 421 20.26 9.85 5.28
N ARG A 422 21.35 10.30 4.65
CA ARG A 422 21.80 11.69 4.73
C ARG A 422 21.00 12.55 3.77
N ILE A 423 20.38 13.60 4.28
CA ILE A 423 19.54 14.52 3.51
C ILE A 423 20.45 15.36 2.60
N GLY A 424 20.34 15.16 1.29
CA GLY A 424 21.02 15.89 0.23
C GLY A 424 20.20 17.07 -0.33
N ARG A 425 20.77 17.79 -1.29
CA ARG A 425 20.09 18.94 -1.94
C ARG A 425 18.86 18.50 -2.70
N GLU A 426 18.94 17.39 -3.44
CA GLU A 426 17.79 16.86 -4.19
C GLU A 426 16.61 16.49 -3.26
N ALA A 427 16.91 16.01 -2.04
CA ALA A 427 15.86 15.74 -1.05
C ALA A 427 15.21 17.05 -0.54
N ILE A 428 16.01 18.12 -0.34
CA ILE A 428 15.48 19.44 0.02
C ILE A 428 14.53 19.96 -1.06
N GLU A 429 14.94 19.92 -2.33
CA GLU A 429 14.11 20.34 -3.47
C GLU A 429 12.79 19.55 -3.55
N LEU A 430 12.83 18.24 -3.27
CA LEU A 430 11.63 17.41 -3.21
C LEU A 430 10.74 17.76 -2.00
N PHE A 431 11.30 18.05 -0.83
CA PHE A 431 10.53 18.50 0.33
C PHE A 431 9.78 19.80 0.01
N GLU A 432 10.47 20.78 -0.60
CA GLU A 432 9.86 22.05 -1.02
C GLU A 432 8.77 21.83 -2.08
N TYR A 433 9.02 20.96 -3.06
CA TYR A 433 8.05 20.61 -4.11
C TYR A 433 6.76 20.02 -3.55
N TYR A 434 6.88 19.15 -2.52
CA TYR A 434 5.72 18.54 -1.87
C TYR A 434 5.17 19.36 -0.68
N GLY A 435 5.71 20.56 -0.43
CA GLY A 435 5.25 21.44 0.63
C GLY A 435 5.55 20.95 2.05
N ILE A 436 6.61 20.16 2.21
CA ILE A 436 7.10 19.71 3.51
C ILE A 436 8.04 20.78 4.05
N ASN A 437 7.69 21.39 5.17
CA ASN A 437 8.44 22.50 5.76
C ASN A 437 9.38 22.08 6.89
N GLU A 438 9.09 20.93 7.52
CA GLU A 438 9.85 20.39 8.65
C GLU A 438 10.14 18.92 8.44
N VAL A 439 11.29 18.46 8.95
CA VAL A 439 11.72 17.07 8.87
C VAL A 439 12.24 16.59 10.21
N ASP A 440 12.01 15.31 10.47
CA ASP A 440 12.50 14.61 11.65
C ASP A 440 13.91 14.09 11.36
N VAL A 441 14.90 14.48 12.17
CA VAL A 441 16.29 14.12 12.02
C VAL A 441 16.87 13.53 13.30
N VAL A 442 17.85 12.67 13.15
CA VAL A 442 18.61 12.16 14.30
C VAL A 442 19.33 13.33 14.98
N LYS A 443 19.17 13.44 16.31
CA LYS A 443 19.89 14.44 17.09
C LYS A 443 21.39 14.30 16.92
N SER A 444 22.08 15.42 16.66
CA SER A 444 23.52 15.48 16.72
C SER A 444 23.96 15.28 18.17
N VAL A 445 24.72 14.22 18.44
CA VAL A 445 25.31 14.03 19.75
C VAL A 445 26.48 15.03 19.86
N SER A 446 26.27 16.15 20.54
CA SER A 446 27.42 16.93 21.03
C SER A 446 28.05 16.11 22.16
N TYR A 447 29.17 15.48 21.88
CA TYR A 447 30.03 14.92 22.94
C TYR A 447 30.57 16.09 23.78
N THR A 448 29.84 16.42 24.83
CA THR A 448 30.43 17.16 25.95
C THR A 448 31.36 16.16 26.65
N HIS A 449 32.64 16.25 26.42
CA HIS A 449 33.60 15.57 27.25
C HIS A 449 33.46 16.12 28.68
N LEU A 450 32.69 15.40 29.50
CA LEU A 450 32.80 15.51 30.94
C LEU A 450 34.17 14.91 31.28
N THR A 451 35.19 15.76 31.31
CA THR A 451 36.46 15.45 31.99
C THR A 451 36.09 15.20 33.44
N LEU A 452 36.12 13.93 33.87
CA LEU A 452 36.09 13.61 35.29
C LEU A 452 37.22 14.39 35.99
N PRO A 453 36.94 15.10 37.11
CA PRO A 453 37.98 15.73 37.85
C PRO A 453 38.95 14.65 38.36
N THR A 454 40.23 14.78 37.97
CA THR A 454 41.30 13.94 38.48
C THR A 454 41.40 14.21 39.99
N ILE A 455 40.91 13.26 40.78
CA ILE A 455 41.21 13.30 42.23
C ILE A 455 42.66 12.91 42.38
N LEU A 456 43.51 13.92 42.53
CA LEU A 456 44.89 13.76 43.06
C LEU A 456 44.78 13.31 44.51
N ARG A 457 45.30 12.13 44.81
CA ARG A 457 45.72 11.71 46.13
C ARG A 457 47.15 12.05 46.38
#